data_78a7436a1ccf6ea21c633d8b313db195
#
_entry.id   78a7436a1ccf6ea21c633d8b313db195
#
_cell.length_a   1.000
_cell.length_b   1.000
_cell.length_c   1.000
_cell.angle_alpha   90.00
_cell.angle_beta   90.00
_cell.angle_gamma   90.00
#
_symmetry.space_group_name_H-M   'P 1'
#
loop_
_entity.id
_entity.type
_entity.pdbx_description
1 polymer ?
#
loop_
_entity_poly.entity_id
_entity_poly.type
_entity_poly.pdbx_seq_one_letter_code
_entity_poly.pdbx_strand_id
1 'polypeptide(L)'
;MLYSVVARKTKNMKQLLSFLAAALFSLGAAASGHGTPADALALINETAAYLADQGPAKTFFEASNPKGRFIHRDLYIVIYDKHGKVMAHGAIPRLVGLNVYDYRDEEDKYFVREILDKARKGQQGPVDYKWIHPLTRQMQAKSAWFRQVGQYVITCGTYK
;
A
#
# COMPACT_ATOMS: atom_id res chain seq x y z
N MET A 1 18.92 51.83 47.33
CA MET A 1 19.39 50.46 46.99
C MET A 1 18.24 49.55 46.64
N LEU A 2 17.28 49.99 45.83
CA LEU A 2 16.02 49.24 45.53
C LEU A 2 15.66 49.25 44.05
N TYR A 3 16.51 49.73 43.13
CA TYR A 3 16.23 49.80 41.69
C TYR A 3 16.90 48.73 40.83
N SER A 4 17.70 47.84 41.44
CA SER A 4 18.49 46.88 40.69
C SER A 4 17.85 45.49 40.53
N VAL A 5 16.74 45.19 41.22
CA VAL A 5 16.13 43.84 41.25
C VAL A 5 15.01 43.67 40.23
N VAL A 6 14.38 44.77 39.79
CA VAL A 6 13.23 44.68 38.86
C VAL A 6 13.65 44.49 37.41
N ALA A 7 14.87 44.91 37.03
CA ALA A 7 15.33 44.82 35.64
C ALA A 7 15.77 43.40 35.20
N ARG A 8 16.03 42.47 36.12
CA ARG A 8 16.46 41.09 35.80
C ARG A 8 15.31 40.12 35.52
N LYS A 9 14.09 40.43 35.96
CA LYS A 9 12.93 39.49 35.83
C LYS A 9 12.21 39.58 34.49
N THR A 10 12.39 40.65 33.73
CA THR A 10 11.72 40.87 32.45
C THR A 10 12.48 40.33 31.25
N LYS A 11 13.81 40.06 31.40
CA LYS A 11 14.64 39.55 30.29
C LYS A 11 14.42 38.04 30.03
N ASN A 12 14.06 37.28 31.06
CA ASN A 12 13.85 35.84 30.93
C ASN A 12 12.46 35.48 30.42
N MET A 13 11.47 36.39 30.51
CA MET A 13 10.11 36.14 30.07
C MET A 13 9.95 36.30 28.55
N LYS A 14 10.81 37.11 27.90
CA LYS A 14 10.80 37.28 26.45
C LYS A 14 11.51 36.14 25.70
N GLN A 15 12.43 35.42 26.35
CA GLN A 15 13.11 34.26 25.78
C GLN A 15 12.27 32.99 25.88
N LEU A 16 11.37 32.87 26.86
CA LEU A 16 10.48 31.72 27.01
C LEU A 16 9.32 31.73 25.99
N LEU A 17 8.92 32.88 25.49
CA LEU A 17 7.86 33.04 24.47
C LEU A 17 8.36 32.75 23.04
N SER A 18 9.68 32.78 22.79
CA SER A 18 10.25 32.51 21.47
C SER A 18 10.44 31.02 21.16
N PHE A 19 10.42 30.14 22.16
CA PHE A 19 10.56 28.70 21.97
C PHE A 19 9.22 27.98 21.79
N LEU A 20 8.08 28.62 22.04
CA LEU A 20 6.76 28.02 21.92
C LEU A 20 6.14 28.22 20.52
N ALA A 21 6.72 29.03 19.67
CA ALA A 21 6.21 29.29 18.31
C ALA A 21 6.77 28.37 17.21
N ALA A 22 7.78 27.55 17.53
CA ALA A 22 8.45 26.68 16.55
C ALA A 22 7.90 25.23 16.50
N ALA A 23 6.91 24.90 17.33
CA ALA A 23 6.42 23.51 17.47
C ALA A 23 5.08 23.22 16.77
N LEU A 24 4.55 24.14 15.97
CA LEU A 24 3.23 24.00 15.34
C LEU A 24 3.26 23.87 13.80
N PHE A 25 4.40 23.55 13.20
CA PHE A 25 4.49 23.36 11.74
C PHE A 25 4.82 21.91 11.37
N SER A 26 4.10 20.96 11.91
CA SER A 26 4.15 19.56 11.42
C SER A 26 2.77 18.90 11.50
N LEU A 27 1.76 19.56 10.90
CA LEU A 27 0.50 18.89 10.60
C LEU A 27 0.08 19.28 9.18
N GLY A 28 0.33 18.38 8.25
CA GLY A 28 -0.13 18.57 6.90
C GLY A 28 0.40 17.56 5.90
N ALA A 29 0.68 16.34 6.30
CA ALA A 29 0.56 15.25 5.33
C ALA A 29 -0.94 15.12 5.07
N ALA A 30 -1.47 15.93 4.12
CA ALA A 30 -2.76 15.66 3.53
C ALA A 30 -2.72 14.20 3.10
N ALA A 31 -3.49 13.35 3.78
CA ALA A 31 -3.65 11.96 3.39
C ALA A 31 -4.19 12.02 1.97
N SER A 32 -3.32 11.84 0.98
CA SER A 32 -3.73 11.69 -0.41
C SER A 32 -4.80 10.61 -0.42
N GLY A 33 -5.92 10.82 -1.08
CA GLY A 33 -7.00 9.83 -1.16
C GLY A 33 -6.54 8.49 -1.78
N HIS A 34 -5.30 8.44 -2.26
CA HIS A 34 -4.63 7.29 -2.87
C HIS A 34 -3.61 6.65 -1.92
N GLY A 35 -3.49 5.34 -1.99
CA GLY A 35 -2.48 4.60 -1.27
C GLY A 35 -1.08 4.81 -1.86
N THR A 36 -0.07 4.88 -0.99
CA THR A 36 1.34 5.04 -1.37
C THR A 36 2.03 3.69 -1.60
N PRO A 37 3.21 3.65 -2.25
CA PRO A 37 4.04 2.46 -2.33
C PRO A 37 4.36 1.85 -0.96
N ALA A 38 4.61 2.67 0.04
CA ALA A 38 4.85 2.23 1.41
C ALA A 38 3.61 1.54 2.02
N ASP A 39 2.41 2.10 1.80
CA ASP A 39 1.15 1.49 2.23
C ASP A 39 0.91 0.14 1.53
N ALA A 40 1.21 0.05 0.24
CA ALA A 40 1.08 -1.19 -0.53
C ALA A 40 2.02 -2.30 -0.01
N LEU A 41 3.29 -1.97 0.27
CA LEU A 41 4.25 -2.91 0.85
C LEU A 41 3.86 -3.32 2.27
N ALA A 42 3.35 -2.40 3.09
CA ALA A 42 2.84 -2.70 4.42
C ALA A 42 1.67 -3.69 4.36
N LEU A 43 0.71 -3.47 3.45
CA LEU A 43 -0.44 -4.36 3.26
C LEU A 43 -0.02 -5.76 2.76
N ILE A 44 0.97 -5.84 1.87
CA ILE A 44 1.57 -7.12 1.42
C ILE A 44 2.20 -7.85 2.60
N ASN A 45 2.97 -7.17 3.45
CA ASN A 45 3.62 -7.78 4.61
C ASN A 45 2.61 -8.24 5.65
N GLU A 46 1.55 -7.47 5.91
CA GLU A 46 0.43 -7.88 6.77
C GLU A 46 -0.24 -9.14 6.23
N THR A 47 -0.53 -9.18 4.93
CA THR A 47 -1.13 -10.36 4.28
C THR A 47 -0.21 -11.58 4.37
N ALA A 48 1.10 -11.39 4.19
CA ALA A 48 2.09 -12.47 4.31
C ALA A 48 2.15 -13.04 5.74
N ALA A 49 2.11 -12.19 6.76
CA ALA A 49 2.05 -12.61 8.15
C ALA A 49 0.75 -13.37 8.46
N TYR A 50 -0.38 -12.87 7.96
CA TYR A 50 -1.67 -13.52 8.11
C TYR A 50 -1.72 -14.90 7.41
N LEU A 51 -1.10 -15.01 6.23
CA LEU A 51 -0.97 -16.27 5.51
C LEU A 51 -0.16 -17.31 6.31
N ALA A 52 0.90 -16.87 6.97
CA ALA A 52 1.73 -17.73 7.79
C ALA A 52 0.99 -18.22 9.06
N ASP A 53 0.17 -17.35 9.66
CA ASP A 53 -0.55 -17.63 10.92
C ASP A 53 -1.86 -18.40 10.66
N GLN A 54 -2.69 -17.95 9.72
CA GLN A 54 -4.05 -18.46 9.51
C GLN A 54 -4.18 -19.46 8.37
N GLY A 55 -3.14 -19.62 7.56
CA GLY A 55 -3.10 -20.51 6.41
C GLY A 55 -3.83 -19.99 5.17
N PRO A 56 -3.68 -20.69 4.02
CA PRO A 56 -4.13 -20.21 2.72
C PRO A 56 -5.64 -19.97 2.63
N ALA A 57 -6.45 -20.90 3.11
CA ALA A 57 -7.91 -20.85 2.93
C ALA A 57 -8.53 -19.61 3.57
N LYS A 58 -8.15 -19.30 4.82
CA LYS A 58 -8.63 -18.11 5.52
C LYS A 58 -8.09 -16.83 4.89
N THR A 59 -6.83 -16.84 4.47
CA THR A 59 -6.21 -15.67 3.83
C THR A 59 -6.88 -15.34 2.51
N PHE A 60 -7.16 -16.33 1.66
CA PHE A 60 -7.82 -16.09 0.37
C PHE A 60 -9.26 -15.61 0.55
N PHE A 61 -9.97 -16.16 1.51
CA PHE A 61 -11.31 -15.71 1.85
C PHE A 61 -11.29 -14.23 2.29
N GLU A 62 -10.42 -13.89 3.22
CA GLU A 62 -10.32 -12.52 3.75
C GLU A 62 -9.79 -11.53 2.71
N ALA A 63 -8.79 -11.92 1.91
CA ALA A 63 -8.25 -11.07 0.84
C ALA A 63 -9.22 -10.86 -0.33
N SER A 64 -10.23 -11.72 -0.48
CA SER A 64 -11.30 -11.55 -1.49
C SER A 64 -12.53 -10.81 -0.94
N ASN A 65 -12.54 -10.43 0.33
CA ASN A 65 -13.61 -9.67 0.94
C ASN A 65 -13.42 -8.17 0.62
N PRO A 66 -14.31 -7.53 -0.19
CA PRO A 66 -14.15 -6.13 -0.57
C PRO A 66 -14.35 -5.13 0.58
N LYS A 67 -14.78 -5.62 1.74
CA LYS A 67 -14.91 -4.86 3.00
C LYS A 67 -13.98 -5.41 4.09
N GLY A 68 -13.04 -6.28 3.70
CA GLY A 68 -12.13 -6.95 4.61
C GLY A 68 -10.92 -6.09 5.00
N ARG A 69 -10.12 -6.64 5.89
CA ARG A 69 -8.93 -5.98 6.45
C ARG A 69 -7.83 -5.67 5.42
N PHE A 70 -7.85 -6.35 4.27
CA PHE A 70 -6.86 -6.16 3.21
C PHE A 70 -7.31 -5.19 2.11
N ILE A 71 -8.27 -4.32 2.45
CA ILE A 71 -8.68 -3.16 1.65
C ILE A 71 -8.34 -1.89 2.42
N HIS A 72 -7.57 -1.02 1.82
CA HIS A 72 -7.21 0.27 2.43
C HIS A 72 -7.26 1.38 1.38
N ARG A 73 -8.27 2.26 1.45
CA ARG A 73 -8.56 3.28 0.43
C ARG A 73 -8.79 2.63 -0.95
N ASP A 74 -7.91 2.92 -1.92
CA ASP A 74 -7.90 2.33 -3.27
C ASP A 74 -6.96 1.10 -3.39
N LEU A 75 -6.26 0.74 -2.30
CA LEU A 75 -5.41 -0.44 -2.24
C LEU A 75 -6.21 -1.69 -1.95
N TYR A 76 -5.85 -2.77 -2.61
CA TYR A 76 -6.38 -4.10 -2.38
C TYR A 76 -5.35 -5.18 -2.71
N ILE A 77 -5.47 -6.32 -2.05
CA ILE A 77 -4.60 -7.47 -2.29
C ILE A 77 -5.12 -8.31 -3.45
N VAL A 78 -4.18 -8.79 -4.27
CA VAL A 78 -4.37 -9.90 -5.20
C VAL A 78 -3.31 -10.95 -4.89
N ILE A 79 -3.72 -12.22 -4.86
CA ILE A 79 -2.82 -13.34 -4.62
C ILE A 79 -2.87 -14.26 -5.84
N TYR A 80 -1.70 -14.53 -6.41
CA TYR A 80 -1.53 -15.50 -7.48
C TYR A 80 -0.82 -16.76 -6.96
N ASP A 81 -1.09 -17.89 -7.58
CA ASP A 81 -0.18 -19.02 -7.51
C ASP A 81 1.01 -18.82 -8.48
N LYS A 82 1.98 -19.73 -8.45
CA LYS A 82 3.16 -19.68 -9.32
C LYS A 82 2.87 -19.81 -10.83
N HIS A 83 1.64 -20.19 -11.20
CA HIS A 83 1.21 -20.38 -12.59
C HIS A 83 0.27 -19.27 -13.09
N GLY A 84 -0.01 -18.25 -12.25
CA GLY A 84 -0.86 -17.12 -12.62
C GLY A 84 -2.34 -17.33 -12.36
N LYS A 85 -2.72 -18.39 -11.62
CA LYS A 85 -4.09 -18.55 -11.15
C LYS A 85 -4.36 -17.58 -10.01
N VAL A 86 -5.47 -16.86 -10.08
CA VAL A 86 -5.91 -15.94 -9.03
C VAL A 86 -6.47 -16.75 -7.86
N MET A 87 -5.81 -16.66 -6.72
CA MET A 87 -6.23 -17.29 -5.47
C MET A 87 -7.12 -16.37 -4.63
N ALA A 88 -6.91 -15.06 -4.71
CA ALA A 88 -7.72 -14.04 -4.07
C ALA A 88 -7.66 -12.72 -4.84
N HIS A 89 -8.73 -11.92 -4.79
CA HIS A 89 -8.79 -10.61 -5.44
C HIS A 89 -9.76 -9.66 -4.72
N GLY A 90 -9.23 -8.65 -4.02
CA GLY A 90 -10.01 -7.77 -3.16
C GLY A 90 -11.00 -6.84 -3.87
N ALA A 91 -10.76 -6.49 -5.14
CA ALA A 91 -11.64 -5.58 -5.89
C ALA A 91 -12.51 -6.27 -6.94
N ILE A 92 -12.09 -7.41 -7.49
CA ILE A 92 -12.82 -8.10 -8.58
C ILE A 92 -12.91 -9.61 -8.26
N PRO A 93 -13.81 -10.03 -7.37
CA PRO A 93 -13.93 -11.42 -6.93
C PRO A 93 -14.16 -12.43 -8.06
N ARG A 94 -14.79 -12.00 -9.17
CA ARG A 94 -15.03 -12.87 -10.34
C ARG A 94 -13.76 -13.37 -11.03
N LEU A 95 -12.60 -12.77 -10.74
CA LEU A 95 -11.31 -13.24 -11.25
C LEU A 95 -10.75 -14.42 -10.45
N VAL A 96 -11.25 -14.66 -9.24
CA VAL A 96 -10.78 -15.76 -8.40
C VAL A 96 -11.02 -17.09 -9.09
N GLY A 97 -10.00 -17.93 -9.15
CA GLY A 97 -10.00 -19.23 -9.83
C GLY A 97 -9.57 -19.18 -11.29
N LEU A 98 -9.58 -18.02 -11.94
CA LEU A 98 -9.13 -17.88 -13.33
C LEU A 98 -7.59 -17.87 -13.41
N ASN A 99 -7.05 -18.40 -14.50
CA ASN A 99 -5.65 -18.22 -14.84
C ASN A 99 -5.53 -16.94 -15.68
N VAL A 100 -4.78 -15.97 -15.15
CA VAL A 100 -4.59 -14.65 -15.77
C VAL A 100 -3.15 -14.44 -16.25
N TYR A 101 -2.37 -15.52 -16.33
CA TYR A 101 -0.95 -15.45 -16.73
C TYR A 101 -0.76 -14.72 -18.05
N ASP A 102 -1.66 -14.95 -19.02
CA ASP A 102 -1.62 -14.37 -20.35
C ASP A 102 -2.50 -13.11 -20.53
N TYR A 103 -3.02 -12.57 -19.41
CA TYR A 103 -3.77 -11.33 -19.48
C TYR A 103 -2.86 -10.16 -19.84
N ARG A 104 -3.40 -9.29 -20.69
CA ARG A 104 -2.73 -8.06 -21.13
C ARG A 104 -3.50 -6.85 -20.64
N ASP A 105 -2.78 -5.76 -20.47
CA ASP A 105 -3.41 -4.46 -20.33
C ASP A 105 -3.77 -3.88 -21.70
N GLU A 106 -4.28 -2.65 -21.75
CA GLU A 106 -4.67 -1.98 -23.00
C GLU A 106 -3.47 -1.62 -23.90
N GLU A 107 -2.23 -1.73 -23.40
CA GLU A 107 -0.98 -1.54 -24.15
C GLU A 107 -0.33 -2.87 -24.53
N ASP A 108 -1.09 -3.97 -24.53
CA ASP A 108 -0.63 -5.34 -24.84
C ASP A 108 0.45 -5.88 -23.89
N LYS A 109 0.59 -5.31 -22.71
CA LYS A 109 1.59 -5.71 -21.73
C LYS A 109 1.13 -6.91 -20.90
N TYR A 110 1.92 -7.98 -20.89
CA TYR A 110 1.73 -9.16 -20.03
C TYR A 110 2.19 -8.91 -18.60
N PHE A 111 1.46 -8.07 -17.87
CA PHE A 111 1.88 -7.60 -16.56
C PHE A 111 1.95 -8.71 -15.50
N VAL A 112 1.07 -9.73 -15.55
CA VAL A 112 1.10 -10.87 -14.61
C VAL A 112 2.34 -11.71 -14.82
N ARG A 113 2.73 -11.97 -16.08
CA ARG A 113 4.00 -12.66 -16.39
C ARG A 113 5.19 -11.93 -15.79
N GLU A 114 5.27 -10.62 -16.00
CA GLU A 114 6.37 -9.80 -15.49
C GLU A 114 6.42 -9.80 -13.96
N ILE A 115 5.26 -9.69 -13.29
CA ILE A 115 5.16 -9.79 -11.82
C ILE A 115 5.72 -11.13 -11.33
N LEU A 116 5.25 -12.24 -11.88
CA LEU A 116 5.65 -13.58 -11.47
C LEU A 116 7.13 -13.86 -11.76
N ASP A 117 7.64 -13.38 -12.89
CA ASP A 117 9.06 -13.54 -13.26
C ASP A 117 9.98 -12.74 -12.34
N LYS A 118 9.61 -11.52 -12.01
CA LYS A 118 10.36 -10.68 -11.06
C LYS A 118 10.27 -11.24 -9.63
N ALA A 119 9.11 -11.71 -9.21
CA ALA A 119 8.91 -12.30 -7.89
C ALA A 119 9.78 -13.55 -7.69
N ARG A 120 9.88 -14.43 -8.71
CA ARG A 120 10.78 -15.61 -8.70
C ARG A 120 12.25 -15.23 -8.54
N LYS A 121 12.64 -14.03 -8.96
CA LYS A 121 14.00 -13.48 -8.80
C LYS A 121 14.20 -12.73 -7.47
N GLY A 122 13.21 -12.78 -6.57
CA GLY A 122 13.28 -12.10 -5.28
C GLY A 122 13.04 -10.58 -5.34
N GLN A 123 12.60 -10.05 -6.48
CA GLN A 123 12.24 -8.63 -6.62
C GLN A 123 10.87 -8.36 -6.01
N GLN A 124 10.59 -7.10 -5.65
CA GLN A 124 9.33 -6.68 -5.01
C GLN A 124 8.56 -5.62 -5.80
N GLY A 125 8.94 -5.36 -7.02
CA GLY A 125 8.34 -4.37 -7.90
C GLY A 125 9.22 -3.12 -8.13
N PRO A 126 8.68 -2.07 -8.77
CA PRO A 126 7.34 -2.05 -9.36
C PRO A 126 7.25 -2.76 -10.74
N VAL A 127 6.02 -3.15 -11.08
CA VAL A 127 5.60 -3.45 -12.45
C VAL A 127 4.50 -2.47 -12.81
N ASP A 128 4.74 -1.65 -13.81
CA ASP A 128 3.78 -0.65 -14.28
C ASP A 128 2.89 -1.24 -15.38
N TYR A 129 1.58 -0.99 -15.30
CA TYR A 129 0.58 -1.40 -16.29
C TYR A 129 -0.67 -0.52 -16.16
N LYS A 130 -1.64 -0.68 -17.04
CA LYS A 130 -2.93 0.02 -16.95
C LYS A 130 -4.00 -0.91 -16.43
N TRP A 131 -4.81 -0.42 -15.48
CA TRP A 131 -5.87 -1.21 -14.86
C TRP A 131 -7.04 -0.34 -14.42
N ILE A 132 -8.22 -0.96 -14.34
CA ILE A 132 -9.42 -0.27 -13.88
C ILE A 132 -9.31 0.10 -12.41
N HIS A 133 -9.50 1.37 -12.10
CA HIS A 133 -9.48 1.87 -10.72
C HIS A 133 -10.73 1.40 -9.97
N PRO A 134 -10.61 0.86 -8.74
CA PRO A 134 -11.72 0.22 -8.05
C PRO A 134 -12.86 1.18 -7.70
N LEU A 135 -12.56 2.44 -7.43
CA LEU A 135 -13.54 3.45 -7.01
C LEU A 135 -14.11 4.24 -8.20
N THR A 136 -13.24 4.74 -9.10
CA THR A 136 -13.66 5.58 -10.23
C THR A 136 -14.15 4.80 -11.43
N ARG A 137 -13.80 3.51 -11.53
CA ARG A 137 -14.09 2.63 -12.68
C ARG A 137 -13.43 3.06 -13.98
N GLN A 138 -12.48 3.97 -13.93
CA GLN A 138 -11.72 4.42 -15.08
C GLN A 138 -10.41 3.63 -15.22
N MET A 139 -9.94 3.47 -16.45
CA MET A 139 -8.61 2.91 -16.71
C MET A 139 -7.54 3.92 -16.30
N GLN A 140 -6.61 3.49 -15.45
CA GLN A 140 -5.54 4.33 -14.93
C GLN A 140 -4.20 3.59 -14.88
N ALA A 141 -3.11 4.34 -14.92
CA ALA A 141 -1.78 3.81 -14.70
C ALA A 141 -1.66 3.28 -13.26
N LYS A 142 -1.13 2.07 -13.13
CA LYS A 142 -0.97 1.35 -11.88
C LYS A 142 0.43 0.78 -11.77
N SER A 143 1.01 0.84 -10.57
CA SER A 143 2.29 0.20 -10.24
C SER A 143 2.04 -0.95 -9.26
N ALA A 144 2.30 -2.20 -9.67
CA ALA A 144 2.19 -3.35 -8.78
C ALA A 144 3.46 -3.52 -7.95
N TRP A 145 3.28 -3.61 -6.65
CA TRP A 145 4.25 -4.09 -5.67
C TRP A 145 3.90 -5.53 -5.33
N PHE A 146 4.89 -6.37 -5.03
CA PHE A 146 4.65 -7.79 -4.82
C PHE A 146 5.75 -8.44 -3.98
N ARG A 147 5.40 -9.59 -3.40
CA ARG A 147 6.31 -10.46 -2.63
C ARG A 147 5.93 -11.91 -2.84
N GLN A 148 6.93 -12.74 -3.11
CA GLN A 148 6.73 -14.19 -3.09
C GLN A 148 6.73 -14.73 -1.66
N VAL A 149 5.74 -15.56 -1.35
CA VAL A 149 5.59 -16.25 -0.07
C VAL A 149 5.25 -17.70 -0.34
N GLY A 150 6.24 -18.57 -0.23
CA GLY A 150 6.09 -19.97 -0.62
C GLY A 150 5.70 -20.14 -2.09
N GLN A 151 4.56 -20.78 -2.33
CA GLN A 151 4.03 -20.98 -3.69
C GLN A 151 3.15 -19.84 -4.20
N TYR A 152 2.96 -18.78 -3.43
CA TYR A 152 2.08 -17.67 -3.76
C TYR A 152 2.87 -16.38 -3.99
N VAL A 153 2.31 -15.51 -4.82
CA VAL A 153 2.77 -14.14 -4.99
C VAL A 153 1.66 -13.20 -4.54
N ILE A 154 1.92 -12.48 -3.46
CA ILE A 154 1.00 -11.48 -2.91
C ILE A 154 1.31 -10.15 -3.57
N THR A 155 0.30 -9.48 -4.11
CA THR A 155 0.46 -8.22 -4.82
C THR A 155 -0.49 -7.15 -4.31
N CYS A 156 -0.04 -5.90 -4.34
CA CYS A 156 -0.84 -4.72 -4.11
C CYS A 156 -0.42 -3.63 -5.10
N GLY A 157 -1.35 -2.92 -5.71
CA GLY A 157 -1.02 -1.90 -6.71
C GLY A 157 -1.45 -0.51 -6.28
N THR A 158 -0.57 0.47 -6.51
CA THR A 158 -0.85 1.91 -6.33
C THR A 158 -1.25 2.52 -7.67
N TYR A 159 -2.24 3.40 -7.67
CA TYR A 159 -2.65 4.17 -8.85
C TYR A 159 -1.88 5.50 -8.93
N LYS A 160 -1.67 6.00 -10.16
CA LYS A 160 -0.94 7.26 -10.43
C LYS A 160 -1.89 8.37 -10.80
#